data_f9103541e3a3a8ca981c4db6354dca78
#
_entry.id   f9103541e3a3a8ca981c4db6354dca78
#
_cell.length_a   1.000
_cell.length_b   1.000
_cell.length_c   1.000
_cell.angle_alpha   90.00
_cell.angle_beta   90.00
_cell.angle_gamma   90.00
#
_symmetry.space_group_name_H-M   'P 1'
#
loop_
_entity.id
_entity.type
_entity.pdbx_description
1 polymer ?
#
loop_
_entity_poly.entity_id
_entity_poly.type
_entity_poly.pdbx_seq_one_letter_code
_entity_poly.pdbx_strand_id
1 'polypeptide(L)'
;MTSLPPSDRDPLKTPRSVKPRNLALGIERIGFFSLSHRTLCALAFIVLSAFAAIGYSRVKVDDSLSQLFRSDTDEFRTYEEVTRRFPSNEFDVLIVIEGDHLLDRPSLEKLRELAIDLQLLDGTRGLISIFSAREPPDTGGQIPPPLFPNPLPQGADYQTLIQRVMSNEIIRGKMLSEDGKLTLMVLALEPSVTGPDGLGPTVDAIRNEIKTNLADSGLKAELSGVPVMQLEIRNAIQRDRLVYNSLGFAVGCLIAIIFFRRPSFMIIAAGPPLVAILLALGALGWLGFSLNIFLNVMTPLIMVISFSDSMQITFAARDRLLAGDDKVTAFRNALLIVGPACVLTHGTAGVSFIALQFSPSDLVRTFGEAGLIAVAVALVAVLMGVPLLGVLLIRNEAG
;
A
#
# COMPACT_ATOMS: atom_id res chain seq x y z
N MET A 1 -11.87 -70.12 44.99
CA MET A 1 -13.15 -69.47 44.63
C MET A 1 -13.25 -68.22 45.48
N THR A 2 -12.81 -67.12 44.98
CA THR A 2 -12.91 -65.81 45.60
C THR A 2 -13.56 -64.87 44.58
N SER A 3 -14.82 -64.54 44.88
CA SER A 3 -15.71 -63.69 44.11
C SER A 3 -15.25 -62.24 44.14
N LEU A 4 -15.00 -61.65 43.01
CA LEU A 4 -14.83 -60.20 42.80
C LEU A 4 -16.17 -59.47 43.02
N PRO A 5 -16.14 -58.29 43.63
CA PRO A 5 -17.34 -57.49 43.78
C PRO A 5 -17.74 -56.80 42.43
N PRO A 6 -19.07 -56.54 42.20
CA PRO A 6 -19.54 -55.94 40.98
C PRO A 6 -19.08 -54.46 40.88
N SER A 7 -18.54 -54.06 39.71
CA SER A 7 -18.17 -52.69 39.42
C SER A 7 -19.46 -51.83 39.31
N ASP A 8 -19.60 -50.95 40.19
CA ASP A 8 -20.63 -49.86 40.18
C ASP A 8 -20.26 -48.86 39.05
N ARG A 9 -20.68 -49.18 37.81
CA ARG A 9 -20.64 -48.23 36.68
C ARG A 9 -21.94 -47.47 36.72
N ASP A 10 -21.95 -46.31 37.37
CA ASP A 10 -23.00 -45.33 37.32
C ASP A 10 -23.22 -44.90 35.84
N PRO A 11 -24.40 -45.16 35.27
CA PRO A 11 -24.67 -44.78 33.89
C PRO A 11 -24.82 -43.28 33.77
N LEU A 12 -23.92 -42.65 33.08
CA LEU A 12 -24.08 -41.36 32.39
C LEU A 12 -24.71 -40.25 33.22
N LYS A 13 -23.91 -39.61 34.06
CA LYS A 13 -24.19 -38.23 34.46
C LYS A 13 -24.27 -37.41 33.17
N THR A 14 -25.52 -37.09 32.74
CA THR A 14 -25.77 -36.10 31.73
C THR A 14 -24.92 -34.88 32.00
N PRO A 15 -24.13 -34.40 31.05
CA PRO A 15 -23.32 -33.21 31.26
C PRO A 15 -24.26 -32.06 31.64
N ARG A 16 -24.01 -31.46 32.79
CA ARG A 16 -24.71 -30.23 33.21
C ARG A 16 -24.70 -29.29 32.02
N SER A 17 -25.90 -28.92 31.53
CA SER A 17 -26.03 -27.89 30.52
C SER A 17 -25.47 -26.59 31.08
N VAL A 18 -24.20 -26.36 30.86
CA VAL A 18 -23.58 -25.07 31.06
C VAL A 18 -24.27 -24.16 30.04
N LYS A 19 -25.22 -23.32 30.51
CA LYS A 19 -25.78 -22.26 29.68
C LYS A 19 -24.56 -21.48 29.13
N PRO A 20 -24.34 -21.44 27.81
CA PRO A 20 -23.20 -20.70 27.29
C PRO A 20 -23.35 -19.25 27.71
N ARG A 21 -22.40 -18.73 28.47
CA ARG A 21 -22.30 -17.31 28.75
C ARG A 21 -22.22 -16.61 27.37
N ASN A 22 -23.13 -15.70 27.11
CA ASN A 22 -23.18 -14.93 25.86
C ASN A 22 -22.01 -13.94 25.85
N LEU A 23 -20.78 -14.43 25.55
CA LEU A 23 -19.56 -13.64 25.49
C LEU A 23 -19.56 -12.58 24.40
N ALA A 24 -20.44 -12.75 23.38
CA ALA A 24 -20.58 -11.84 22.25
C ALA A 24 -21.56 -10.68 22.49
N LEU A 25 -22.06 -10.50 23.73
CA LEU A 25 -22.99 -9.44 24.11
C LEU A 25 -24.27 -9.37 23.23
N GLY A 26 -24.53 -10.37 22.39
CA GLY A 26 -25.66 -10.39 21.46
C GLY A 26 -25.46 -9.59 20.16
N ILE A 27 -24.24 -9.13 19.87
CA ILE A 27 -23.89 -8.39 18.64
C ILE A 27 -24.18 -9.23 17.39
N GLU A 28 -24.02 -10.56 17.46
CA GLU A 28 -24.34 -11.50 16.39
C GLU A 28 -25.82 -11.40 15.91
N ARG A 29 -26.70 -10.88 16.76
CA ARG A 29 -28.12 -10.70 16.44
C ARG A 29 -28.42 -9.58 15.45
N ILE A 30 -27.40 -8.71 15.16
CA ILE A 30 -27.52 -7.71 14.10
C ILE A 30 -27.86 -8.39 12.76
N GLY A 31 -27.36 -9.59 12.51
CA GLY A 31 -27.70 -10.38 11.33
C GLY A 31 -29.17 -10.77 11.24
N PHE A 32 -29.92 -10.84 12.37
CA PHE A 32 -31.35 -11.14 12.35
C PHE A 32 -32.17 -10.01 11.73
N PHE A 33 -31.67 -8.77 11.80
CA PHE A 33 -32.33 -7.64 11.16
C PHE A 33 -32.40 -7.83 9.64
N SER A 34 -31.34 -8.37 9.04
CA SER A 34 -31.30 -8.65 7.60
C SER A 34 -32.22 -9.78 7.18
N LEU A 35 -32.48 -10.74 8.07
CA LEU A 35 -33.47 -11.81 7.84
C LEU A 35 -34.91 -11.30 7.93
N SER A 36 -35.20 -10.34 8.82
CA SER A 36 -36.55 -9.79 9.03
C SER A 36 -36.90 -8.75 7.96
N HIS A 37 -35.97 -7.90 7.55
CA HIS A 37 -36.21 -6.76 6.64
C HIS A 37 -35.34 -6.88 5.36
N ARG A 38 -35.53 -7.96 4.61
CA ARG A 38 -34.62 -8.33 3.45
C ARG A 38 -34.50 -7.24 2.39
N THR A 39 -35.67 -6.69 1.96
CA THR A 39 -35.68 -5.65 0.90
C THR A 39 -35.06 -4.36 1.36
N LEU A 40 -35.33 -3.95 2.61
CA LEU A 40 -34.71 -2.75 3.20
C LEU A 40 -33.19 -2.92 3.32
N CYS A 41 -32.73 -4.06 3.82
CA CYS A 41 -31.30 -4.34 3.95
C CYS A 41 -30.60 -4.45 2.59
N ALA A 42 -31.22 -5.09 1.59
CA ALA A 42 -30.66 -5.16 0.25
C ALA A 42 -30.51 -3.75 -0.37
N LEU A 43 -31.56 -2.90 -0.24
CA LEU A 43 -31.48 -1.52 -0.70
C LEU A 43 -30.42 -0.72 0.06
N ALA A 44 -30.35 -0.87 1.38
CA ALA A 44 -29.34 -0.22 2.20
C ALA A 44 -27.93 -0.64 1.81
N PHE A 45 -27.67 -1.93 1.55
CA PHE A 45 -26.36 -2.41 1.07
C PHE A 45 -26.00 -1.82 -0.30
N ILE A 46 -26.96 -1.72 -1.23
CA ILE A 46 -26.72 -1.10 -2.54
C ILE A 46 -26.37 0.38 -2.38
N VAL A 47 -27.17 1.13 -1.61
CA VAL A 47 -26.95 2.57 -1.38
C VAL A 47 -25.61 2.81 -0.66
N LEU A 48 -25.33 2.04 0.40
CA LEU A 48 -24.05 2.14 1.12
C LEU A 48 -22.87 1.75 0.26
N SER A 49 -23.00 0.75 -0.62
CA SER A 49 -21.94 0.36 -1.56
C SER A 49 -21.69 1.46 -2.59
N ALA A 50 -22.73 2.11 -3.11
CA ALA A 50 -22.59 3.25 -4.02
C ALA A 50 -21.93 4.44 -3.31
N PHE A 51 -22.35 4.75 -2.08
CA PHE A 51 -21.75 5.79 -1.26
C PHE A 51 -20.27 5.47 -0.92
N ALA A 52 -19.97 4.22 -0.60
CA ALA A 52 -18.61 3.75 -0.35
C ALA A 52 -17.74 3.81 -1.60
N ALA A 53 -18.27 3.54 -2.79
CA ALA A 53 -17.52 3.67 -4.05
C ALA A 53 -17.11 5.13 -4.29
N ILE A 54 -17.97 6.11 -3.97
CA ILE A 54 -17.60 7.53 -4.00
C ILE A 54 -16.53 7.85 -2.94
N GLY A 55 -16.63 7.28 -1.74
CA GLY A 55 -15.60 7.43 -0.70
C GLY A 55 -14.26 6.85 -1.14
N TYR A 56 -14.28 5.68 -1.74
CA TYR A 56 -13.09 5.02 -2.27
C TYR A 56 -12.37 5.86 -3.33
N SER A 57 -13.10 6.53 -4.23
CA SER A 57 -12.49 7.42 -5.24
C SER A 57 -11.82 8.67 -4.64
N ARG A 58 -12.10 9.00 -3.38
CA ARG A 58 -11.49 10.11 -2.65
C ARG A 58 -10.20 9.71 -1.92
N VAL A 59 -9.92 8.41 -1.80
CA VAL A 59 -8.74 7.92 -1.11
C VAL A 59 -7.48 8.34 -1.88
N LYS A 60 -6.66 9.15 -1.23
CA LYS A 60 -5.36 9.58 -1.75
C LYS A 60 -4.28 8.58 -1.34
N VAL A 61 -3.30 8.38 -2.21
CA VAL A 61 -2.09 7.61 -1.86
C VAL A 61 -1.07 8.61 -1.32
N ASP A 62 -0.56 8.33 -0.14
CA ASP A 62 0.51 9.08 0.49
C ASP A 62 1.79 8.26 0.43
N ASP A 63 2.70 8.69 -0.41
CA ASP A 63 3.99 8.07 -0.68
C ASP A 63 5.17 8.87 -0.08
N SER A 64 4.88 9.92 0.69
CA SER A 64 5.88 10.76 1.35
C SER A 64 6.72 9.93 2.32
N LEU A 65 8.03 9.84 2.07
CA LEU A 65 8.97 9.15 2.95
C LEU A 65 9.16 9.90 4.27
N SER A 66 9.02 11.22 4.29
CA SER A 66 9.10 12.04 5.50
C SER A 66 8.00 11.69 6.49
N GLN A 67 6.83 11.24 6.03
CA GLN A 67 5.76 10.78 6.90
C GLN A 67 6.08 9.49 7.67
N LEU A 68 7.00 8.64 7.17
CA LEU A 68 7.45 7.47 7.89
C LEU A 68 8.09 7.81 9.25
N PHE A 69 8.67 9.00 9.31
CA PHE A 69 9.36 9.52 10.50
C PHE A 69 8.50 10.51 11.30
N ARG A 70 7.29 10.81 10.83
CA ARG A 70 6.39 11.75 11.49
C ARG A 70 6.05 11.25 12.89
N SER A 71 6.40 12.09 13.86
CA SER A 71 6.16 11.83 15.27
C SER A 71 5.94 13.18 15.98
N ASP A 72 5.26 13.16 17.12
CA ASP A 72 5.06 14.35 17.92
C ASP A 72 6.28 14.60 18.84
N THR A 73 7.48 14.67 18.23
CA THR A 73 8.74 14.94 18.92
C THR A 73 9.29 16.32 18.53
N ASP A 74 10.10 16.91 19.41
CA ASP A 74 10.72 18.21 19.16
C ASP A 74 11.72 18.15 17.98
N GLU A 75 12.37 17.01 17.78
CA GLU A 75 13.26 16.77 16.66
C GLU A 75 12.52 16.82 15.33
N PHE A 76 11.34 16.21 15.25
CA PHE A 76 10.54 16.23 14.02
C PHE A 76 10.00 17.64 13.73
N ARG A 77 9.56 18.38 14.73
CA ARG A 77 9.14 19.78 14.57
C ARG A 77 10.28 20.67 14.07
N THR A 78 11.49 20.44 14.59
CA THR A 78 12.69 21.16 14.14
C THR A 78 13.01 20.80 12.68
N TYR A 79 12.91 19.52 12.30
CA TYR A 79 13.07 19.07 10.93
C TYR A 79 12.07 19.73 9.96
N GLU A 80 10.77 19.75 10.31
CA GLU A 80 9.74 20.44 9.50
C GLU A 80 10.04 21.92 9.33
N GLU A 81 10.49 22.59 10.39
CA GLU A 81 10.83 24.02 10.32
C GLU A 81 12.04 24.29 9.43
N VAL A 82 13.07 23.46 9.50
CA VAL A 82 14.25 23.53 8.63
C VAL A 82 13.86 23.30 7.17
N THR A 83 13.12 22.23 6.89
CA THR A 83 12.69 21.89 5.52
C THR A 83 11.78 22.95 4.90
N ARG A 84 10.98 23.64 5.73
CA ARG A 84 10.15 24.75 5.27
C ARG A 84 10.94 26.02 4.96
N ARG A 85 12.04 26.27 5.68
CA ARG A 85 12.83 27.50 5.54
C ARG A 85 13.96 27.40 4.52
N PHE A 86 14.46 26.19 4.31
CA PHE A 86 15.58 25.92 3.42
C PHE A 86 15.19 24.95 2.31
N PRO A 87 15.78 25.07 1.11
CA PRO A 87 15.60 24.08 0.06
C PRO A 87 15.97 22.68 0.57
N SER A 88 15.07 21.72 0.41
CA SER A 88 15.29 20.34 0.83
C SER A 88 15.80 19.50 -0.34
N ASN A 89 16.75 18.62 -0.08
CA ASN A 89 17.22 17.61 -1.04
C ASN A 89 16.17 16.51 -1.28
N GLU A 90 15.01 16.57 -0.62
CA GLU A 90 13.88 15.67 -0.86
C GLU A 90 13.32 15.78 -2.28
N PHE A 91 13.62 16.88 -2.98
CA PHE A 91 13.18 17.11 -4.36
C PHE A 91 14.26 16.84 -5.40
N ASP A 92 15.40 16.27 -5.00
CA ASP A 92 16.52 16.03 -5.89
C ASP A 92 16.43 14.63 -6.53
N VAL A 93 16.46 14.60 -7.86
CA VAL A 93 16.62 13.38 -8.64
C VAL A 93 18.11 13.19 -8.91
N LEU A 94 18.63 12.03 -8.58
CA LEU A 94 20.00 11.62 -8.83
C LEU A 94 20.05 10.82 -10.11
N ILE A 95 20.88 11.26 -11.07
CA ILE A 95 21.09 10.58 -12.34
C ILE A 95 22.51 10.03 -12.29
N VAL A 96 22.63 8.71 -12.17
CA VAL A 96 23.89 7.98 -12.13
C VAL A 96 24.18 7.45 -13.52
N ILE A 97 25.30 7.85 -14.10
CA ILE A 97 25.70 7.45 -15.47
C ILE A 97 27.03 6.72 -15.40
N GLU A 98 27.07 5.52 -15.97
CA GLU A 98 28.24 4.65 -15.98
C GLU A 98 28.62 4.22 -17.38
N GLY A 99 29.93 4.01 -17.61
CA GLY A 99 30.48 3.45 -18.84
C GLY A 99 32.01 3.51 -18.88
N ASP A 100 32.62 2.55 -19.57
CA ASP A 100 34.06 2.47 -19.71
C ASP A 100 34.63 3.66 -20.50
N HIS A 101 33.83 4.30 -21.36
CA HIS A 101 34.19 5.41 -22.23
C HIS A 101 33.59 6.75 -21.77
N LEU A 102 33.24 6.88 -20.46
CA LEU A 102 32.56 8.04 -19.92
C LEU A 102 33.36 9.34 -20.13
N LEU A 103 34.68 9.29 -19.96
CA LEU A 103 35.58 10.44 -20.13
C LEU A 103 36.09 10.61 -21.55
N ASP A 104 35.60 9.84 -22.55
CA ASP A 104 35.88 10.10 -23.93
C ASP A 104 35.17 11.37 -24.40
N ARG A 105 35.82 12.14 -25.30
CA ARG A 105 35.31 13.42 -25.75
C ARG A 105 33.86 13.34 -26.30
N PRO A 106 33.49 12.35 -27.16
CA PRO A 106 32.10 12.22 -27.65
C PRO A 106 31.12 11.96 -26.52
N SER A 107 31.49 11.17 -25.52
CA SER A 107 30.65 10.88 -24.37
C SER A 107 30.42 12.13 -23.50
N LEU A 108 31.48 12.92 -23.26
CA LEU A 108 31.35 14.18 -22.51
C LEU A 108 30.54 15.23 -23.26
N GLU A 109 30.58 15.28 -24.60
CA GLU A 109 29.72 16.16 -25.40
C GLU A 109 28.24 15.76 -25.23
N LYS A 110 27.91 14.47 -25.36
CA LYS A 110 26.54 13.98 -25.12
C LYS A 110 26.07 14.22 -23.69
N LEU A 111 26.94 14.02 -22.70
CA LEU A 111 26.61 14.32 -21.31
C LEU A 111 26.33 15.81 -21.06
N ARG A 112 27.04 16.68 -21.77
CA ARG A 112 26.77 18.13 -21.71
C ARG A 112 25.44 18.50 -22.34
N GLU A 113 25.12 17.94 -23.52
CA GLU A 113 23.80 18.12 -24.17
C GLU A 113 22.69 17.64 -23.24
N LEU A 114 22.83 16.43 -22.68
CA LEU A 114 21.89 15.92 -21.69
C LEU A 114 21.72 16.86 -20.49
N ALA A 115 22.83 17.41 -19.97
CA ALA A 115 22.75 18.33 -18.83
C ALA A 115 22.01 19.63 -19.16
N ILE A 116 22.14 20.12 -20.39
CA ILE A 116 21.41 21.30 -20.89
C ILE A 116 19.91 20.97 -21.04
N ASP A 117 19.59 19.85 -21.70
CA ASP A 117 18.20 19.48 -21.98
C ASP A 117 17.45 19.18 -20.67
N LEU A 118 18.08 18.50 -19.71
CA LEU A 118 17.50 18.27 -18.38
C LEU A 118 17.24 19.55 -17.61
N GLN A 119 18.10 20.56 -17.75
CA GLN A 119 17.92 21.85 -17.09
C GLN A 119 16.80 22.67 -17.70
N LEU A 120 16.43 22.40 -18.96
CA LEU A 120 15.36 23.07 -19.69
C LEU A 120 13.99 22.38 -19.52
N LEU A 121 13.93 21.22 -18.88
CA LEU A 121 12.67 20.54 -18.62
C LEU A 121 11.79 21.36 -17.67
N ASP A 122 10.49 21.39 -17.99
CA ASP A 122 9.49 22.02 -17.12
C ASP A 122 9.46 21.36 -15.73
N GLY A 123 9.43 22.17 -14.69
CA GLY A 123 9.41 21.71 -13.30
C GLY A 123 10.79 21.40 -12.74
N THR A 124 11.86 21.77 -13.43
CA THR A 124 13.24 21.72 -12.90
C THR A 124 13.66 23.08 -12.35
N ARG A 125 14.31 23.06 -11.21
CA ARG A 125 14.86 24.27 -10.55
C ARG A 125 16.32 24.50 -10.87
N GLY A 126 17.06 23.46 -11.14
CA GLY A 126 18.47 23.51 -11.49
C GLY A 126 19.12 22.12 -11.55
N LEU A 127 20.29 22.08 -12.15
CA LEU A 127 21.08 20.87 -12.30
C LEU A 127 22.51 21.11 -11.82
N ILE A 128 23.04 20.18 -11.05
CA ILE A 128 24.45 20.14 -10.67
C ILE A 128 25.07 18.91 -11.31
N SER A 129 26.15 19.11 -12.06
CA SER A 129 26.90 18.06 -12.75
C SER A 129 28.39 18.36 -12.72
N ILE A 130 29.21 17.47 -13.27
CA ILE A 130 30.65 17.73 -13.42
C ILE A 130 30.92 19.04 -14.20
N PHE A 131 29.99 19.45 -15.09
CA PHE A 131 30.08 20.70 -15.84
C PHE A 131 29.81 21.96 -15.00
N SER A 132 29.24 21.81 -13.80
CA SER A 132 29.06 22.92 -12.87
C SER A 132 30.32 23.31 -12.11
N ALA A 133 31.35 22.47 -12.20
CA ALA A 133 32.63 22.70 -11.52
C ALA A 133 33.41 23.85 -12.17
N ARG A 134 34.04 24.66 -11.31
CA ARG A 134 34.85 25.79 -11.70
C ARG A 134 36.30 25.53 -11.30
N GLU A 135 37.21 26.25 -11.92
CA GLU A 135 38.62 26.26 -11.49
C GLU A 135 38.77 26.82 -10.08
N PRO A 136 39.86 26.52 -9.36
CA PRO A 136 40.12 27.12 -8.07
C PRO A 136 40.14 28.65 -8.17
N PRO A 137 39.62 29.37 -7.14
CA PRO A 137 39.61 30.84 -7.16
C PRO A 137 41.02 31.41 -7.25
N ASP A 138 41.21 32.30 -8.19
CA ASP A 138 42.44 33.09 -8.31
C ASP A 138 42.42 34.24 -7.26
N THR A 139 43.59 34.72 -6.87
CA THR A 139 43.77 35.82 -5.88
C THR A 139 43.22 37.16 -6.35
N GLY A 140 42.75 37.26 -7.61
CA GLY A 140 42.20 38.49 -8.21
C GLY A 140 40.72 38.78 -7.96
N GLY A 141 39.98 37.93 -7.23
CA GLY A 141 38.56 38.16 -6.89
C GLY A 141 37.59 38.02 -8.05
N GLN A 142 38.00 37.53 -9.21
CA GLN A 142 37.14 37.23 -10.34
C GLN A 142 36.48 35.87 -10.17
N ILE A 143 35.29 35.71 -10.77
CA ILE A 143 34.61 34.41 -10.78
C ILE A 143 35.46 33.43 -11.60
N PRO A 144 35.93 32.29 -11.04
CA PRO A 144 36.73 31.31 -11.75
C PRO A 144 36.02 30.81 -13.01
N PRO A 145 36.74 30.55 -14.10
CA PRO A 145 36.18 29.99 -15.31
C PRO A 145 35.69 28.55 -15.07
N PRO A 146 34.71 28.06 -15.88
CA PRO A 146 34.28 26.68 -15.79
C PRO A 146 35.47 25.73 -16.08
N LEU A 147 35.55 24.63 -15.30
CA LEU A 147 36.60 23.62 -15.47
C LEU A 147 36.53 22.95 -16.85
N PHE A 148 35.31 22.74 -17.34
CA PHE A 148 35.08 22.21 -18.70
C PHE A 148 34.76 23.34 -19.67
N PRO A 149 35.72 23.74 -20.54
CA PRO A 149 35.47 24.79 -21.53
C PRO A 149 34.43 24.35 -22.57
N ASN A 150 33.81 25.31 -23.22
CA ASN A 150 32.92 25.10 -24.35
C ASN A 150 33.41 25.90 -25.57
N PRO A 151 33.80 25.21 -26.67
CA PRO A 151 33.82 23.76 -26.92
C PRO A 151 34.94 23.02 -26.14
N LEU A 152 34.81 21.68 -26.04
CA LEU A 152 35.84 20.83 -25.42
C LEU A 152 37.10 20.86 -26.31
N PRO A 153 38.33 20.95 -25.74
CA PRO A 153 39.57 20.93 -26.47
C PRO A 153 39.81 19.61 -27.22
N GLN A 154 40.79 19.58 -28.09
CA GLN A 154 41.15 18.39 -28.86
C GLN A 154 42.61 17.97 -28.59
N GLY A 155 42.94 16.73 -28.91
CA GLY A 155 44.29 16.22 -28.86
C GLY A 155 44.93 16.26 -27.46
N ALA A 156 46.14 16.80 -27.35
CA ALA A 156 46.92 16.84 -26.11
C ALA A 156 46.24 17.72 -25.02
N ASP A 157 45.61 18.81 -25.42
CA ASP A 157 44.90 19.71 -24.48
C ASP A 157 43.68 19.01 -23.81
N TYR A 158 43.03 18.09 -24.54
CA TYR A 158 41.98 17.27 -23.98
C TYR A 158 42.53 16.33 -22.89
N GLN A 159 43.65 15.68 -23.13
CA GLN A 159 44.26 14.80 -22.13
C GLN A 159 44.68 15.58 -20.87
N THR A 160 45.18 16.79 -21.06
CA THR A 160 45.52 17.69 -19.95
C THR A 160 44.24 18.08 -19.14
N LEU A 161 43.14 18.35 -19.83
CA LEU A 161 41.86 18.61 -19.18
C LEU A 161 41.43 17.41 -18.31
N ILE A 162 41.45 16.19 -18.87
CA ILE A 162 41.02 14.97 -18.13
C ILE A 162 41.91 14.74 -16.91
N GLN A 163 43.23 14.92 -17.02
CA GLN A 163 44.13 14.82 -15.87
C GLN A 163 43.78 15.85 -14.78
N ARG A 164 43.44 17.08 -15.16
CA ARG A 164 43.05 18.13 -14.24
C ARG A 164 41.71 17.79 -13.55
N VAL A 165 40.76 17.26 -14.29
CA VAL A 165 39.46 16.80 -13.75
C VAL A 165 39.67 15.67 -12.74
N MET A 166 40.48 14.68 -13.08
CA MET A 166 40.77 13.53 -12.21
C MET A 166 41.61 13.90 -10.97
N SER A 167 42.31 15.02 -10.98
CA SER A 167 43.05 15.53 -9.82
C SER A 167 42.24 16.50 -8.96
N ASN A 168 41.02 16.88 -9.39
CA ASN A 168 40.19 17.86 -8.68
C ASN A 168 39.42 17.20 -7.51
N GLU A 169 39.74 17.59 -6.28
CA GLU A 169 39.13 17.04 -5.05
C GLU A 169 37.61 17.36 -4.88
N ILE A 170 37.08 18.36 -5.61
CA ILE A 170 35.68 18.69 -5.60
C ILE A 170 34.87 17.71 -6.46
N ILE A 171 35.47 17.22 -7.55
CA ILE A 171 34.81 16.34 -8.52
C ILE A 171 35.06 14.87 -8.18
N ARG A 172 36.36 14.50 -8.07
CA ARG A 172 36.75 13.12 -7.83
C ARG A 172 36.25 12.60 -6.49
N GLY A 173 35.62 11.44 -6.51
CA GLY A 173 35.03 10.79 -5.34
C GLY A 173 33.70 11.40 -4.88
N LYS A 174 33.17 12.47 -5.53
CA LYS A 174 31.88 13.10 -5.20
C LYS A 174 30.93 13.10 -6.38
N MET A 175 31.34 13.60 -7.51
CA MET A 175 30.55 13.66 -8.75
C MET A 175 31.08 12.77 -9.87
N LEU A 176 32.33 12.37 -9.79
CA LEU A 176 32.99 11.44 -10.67
C LEU A 176 33.70 10.39 -9.81
N SER A 177 33.53 9.10 -10.14
CA SER A 177 34.21 8.01 -9.45
C SER A 177 35.74 8.10 -9.58
N GLU A 178 36.45 7.45 -8.68
CA GLU A 178 37.91 7.47 -8.66
C GLU A 178 38.56 6.89 -9.93
N ASP A 179 37.87 5.95 -10.57
CA ASP A 179 38.28 5.30 -11.82
C ASP A 179 37.78 6.03 -13.08
N GLY A 180 37.00 7.10 -12.91
CA GLY A 180 36.46 7.90 -14.01
C GLY A 180 35.34 7.22 -14.83
N LYS A 181 34.76 6.11 -14.36
CA LYS A 181 33.74 5.33 -15.09
C LYS A 181 32.32 5.61 -14.69
N LEU A 182 32.10 6.36 -13.60
CA LEU A 182 30.76 6.71 -13.11
C LEU A 182 30.70 8.20 -12.81
N THR A 183 29.65 8.86 -13.25
CA THR A 183 29.34 10.26 -12.91
C THR A 183 27.93 10.41 -12.34
N LEU A 184 27.77 11.42 -11.50
CA LEU A 184 26.51 11.79 -10.87
C LEU A 184 26.06 13.17 -11.36
N MET A 185 24.78 13.26 -11.77
CA MET A 185 24.08 14.53 -11.95
C MET A 185 22.97 14.63 -10.91
N VAL A 186 22.82 15.80 -10.32
CA VAL A 186 21.78 16.10 -9.32
C VAL A 186 20.82 17.11 -9.94
N LEU A 187 19.61 16.67 -10.22
CA LEU A 187 18.54 17.49 -10.80
C LEU A 187 17.54 17.86 -9.71
N ALA A 188 17.50 19.12 -9.34
CA ALA A 188 16.56 19.65 -8.35
C ALA A 188 15.22 19.93 -9.04
N LEU A 189 14.15 19.31 -8.53
CA LEU A 189 12.78 19.54 -9.01
C LEU A 189 12.11 20.69 -8.23
N GLU A 190 11.12 21.31 -8.86
CA GLU A 190 10.21 22.20 -8.17
C GLU A 190 9.23 21.40 -7.27
N PRO A 191 8.92 21.88 -6.07
CA PRO A 191 7.93 21.23 -5.20
C PRO A 191 6.55 21.05 -5.87
N SER A 192 6.21 21.92 -6.80
CA SER A 192 4.94 21.89 -7.56
C SER A 192 4.74 20.60 -8.39
N VAL A 193 5.82 20.02 -8.92
CA VAL A 193 5.78 18.81 -9.76
C VAL A 193 5.97 17.51 -8.99
N THR A 194 6.31 17.58 -7.70
CA THR A 194 6.52 16.37 -6.87
C THR A 194 5.21 15.81 -6.28
N GLY A 195 4.09 16.46 -6.56
CA GLY A 195 2.77 15.98 -6.14
C GLY A 195 2.34 14.68 -6.85
N PRO A 196 1.20 14.12 -6.41
CA PRO A 196 0.69 12.83 -6.91
C PRO A 196 0.54 12.75 -8.43
N ASP A 197 0.12 13.84 -9.06
CA ASP A 197 -0.18 13.87 -10.50
C ASP A 197 1.00 14.36 -11.35
N GLY A 198 1.97 15.05 -10.74
CA GLY A 198 3.10 15.64 -11.44
C GLY A 198 4.35 14.77 -11.51
N LEU A 199 4.65 14.04 -10.45
CA LEU A 199 5.91 13.31 -10.28
C LEU A 199 6.13 12.24 -11.36
N GLY A 200 5.09 11.46 -11.68
CA GLY A 200 5.18 10.41 -12.71
C GLY A 200 5.58 10.97 -14.08
N PRO A 201 4.80 11.91 -14.64
CA PRO A 201 5.13 12.56 -15.92
C PRO A 201 6.52 13.21 -15.94
N THR A 202 6.94 13.85 -14.83
CA THR A 202 8.26 14.50 -14.76
C THR A 202 9.39 13.47 -14.79
N VAL A 203 9.30 12.38 -14.01
CA VAL A 203 10.31 11.31 -14.03
C VAL A 203 10.35 10.62 -15.40
N ASP A 204 9.21 10.43 -16.05
CA ASP A 204 9.15 9.84 -17.39
C ASP A 204 9.76 10.78 -18.45
N ALA A 205 9.56 12.10 -18.34
CA ALA A 205 10.24 13.08 -19.18
C ALA A 205 11.77 13.01 -19.03
N ILE A 206 12.26 12.95 -17.79
CA ILE A 206 13.71 12.78 -17.49
C ILE A 206 14.21 11.47 -18.11
N ARG A 207 13.51 10.35 -17.97
CA ARG A 207 13.89 9.07 -18.58
C ARG A 207 13.96 9.14 -20.10
N ASN A 208 13.04 9.87 -20.73
CA ASN A 208 13.00 10.04 -22.18
C ASN A 208 14.19 10.88 -22.67
N GLU A 209 14.51 11.98 -21.98
CA GLU A 209 15.69 12.80 -22.33
C GLU A 209 16.99 12.01 -22.20
N ILE A 210 17.15 11.24 -21.12
CA ILE A 210 18.30 10.36 -20.93
C ILE A 210 18.41 9.36 -22.09
N LYS A 211 17.29 8.70 -22.43
CA LYS A 211 17.27 7.70 -23.50
C LYS A 211 17.60 8.31 -24.87
N THR A 212 17.12 9.52 -25.14
CA THR A 212 17.36 10.22 -26.40
C THR A 212 18.83 10.65 -26.52
N ASN A 213 19.34 11.32 -25.50
CA ASN A 213 20.70 11.88 -25.53
C ASN A 213 21.79 10.80 -25.43
N LEU A 214 21.54 9.72 -24.67
CA LEU A 214 22.52 8.65 -24.49
C LEU A 214 22.33 7.48 -25.47
N ALA A 215 21.41 7.57 -26.44
CA ALA A 215 21.31 6.59 -27.51
C ALA A 215 22.67 6.44 -28.21
N ASP A 216 23.09 5.22 -28.47
CA ASP A 216 24.34 4.88 -29.17
C ASP A 216 25.62 5.40 -28.50
N SER A 217 25.57 5.81 -27.23
CA SER A 217 26.76 6.26 -26.49
C SER A 217 27.54 5.15 -25.81
N GLY A 218 26.92 3.97 -25.62
CA GLY A 218 27.45 2.90 -24.79
C GLY A 218 27.40 3.20 -23.28
N LEU A 219 26.87 4.38 -22.87
CA LEU A 219 26.67 4.76 -21.48
C LEU A 219 25.34 4.22 -20.97
N LYS A 220 25.31 3.81 -19.72
CA LYS A 220 24.09 3.43 -19.01
C LYS A 220 23.75 4.49 -17.98
N ALA A 221 22.47 4.80 -17.84
CA ALA A 221 22.00 5.75 -16.84
C ALA A 221 20.87 5.15 -16.01
N GLU A 222 20.97 5.33 -14.72
CA GLU A 222 19.98 4.92 -13.73
C GLU A 222 19.51 6.14 -12.93
N LEU A 223 18.20 6.16 -12.61
CA LEU A 223 17.61 7.21 -11.77
C LEU A 223 17.52 6.75 -10.33
N SER A 224 17.83 7.64 -9.42
CA SER A 224 17.68 7.47 -7.98
C SER A 224 17.23 8.77 -7.32
N GLY A 225 17.22 8.82 -6.02
CA GLY A 225 16.77 9.99 -5.25
C GLY A 225 15.37 9.81 -4.67
N VAL A 226 15.02 10.70 -3.73
CA VAL A 226 13.75 10.63 -3.00
C VAL A 226 12.53 10.65 -3.93
N PRO A 227 12.43 11.54 -4.96
CA PRO A 227 11.29 11.56 -5.86
C PRO A 227 11.10 10.26 -6.64
N VAL A 228 12.20 9.65 -7.10
CA VAL A 228 12.14 8.38 -7.84
C VAL A 228 11.69 7.24 -6.92
N MET A 229 12.23 7.19 -5.69
CA MET A 229 11.81 6.20 -4.69
C MET A 229 10.33 6.35 -4.31
N GLN A 230 9.84 7.58 -4.15
CA GLN A 230 8.41 7.84 -3.89
C GLN A 230 7.54 7.33 -5.03
N LEU A 231 7.93 7.59 -6.29
CA LEU A 231 7.21 7.09 -7.46
C LEU A 231 7.18 5.56 -7.51
N GLU A 232 8.31 4.89 -7.27
CA GLU A 232 8.40 3.43 -7.24
C GLU A 232 7.57 2.82 -6.09
N ILE A 233 7.57 3.44 -4.90
CA ILE A 233 6.73 3.04 -3.78
C ILE A 233 5.25 3.18 -4.16
N ARG A 234 4.84 4.29 -4.76
CA ARG A 234 3.46 4.51 -5.23
C ARG A 234 3.04 3.44 -6.23
N ASN A 235 3.87 3.18 -7.23
CA ASN A 235 3.60 2.17 -8.25
C ASN A 235 3.53 0.76 -7.64
N ALA A 236 4.43 0.44 -6.70
CA ALA A 236 4.39 -0.82 -5.98
C ALA A 236 3.11 -0.97 -5.16
N ILE A 237 2.70 0.05 -4.40
CA ILE A 237 1.45 0.03 -3.62
C ILE A 237 0.23 -0.21 -4.54
N GLN A 238 0.16 0.47 -5.69
CA GLN A 238 -0.96 0.31 -6.62
C GLN A 238 -0.98 -1.09 -7.25
N ARG A 239 0.18 -1.58 -7.71
CA ARG A 239 0.31 -2.91 -8.28
C ARG A 239 0.00 -4.00 -7.25
N ASP A 240 0.56 -3.89 -6.06
CA ASP A 240 0.39 -4.88 -5.00
C ASP A 240 -1.07 -4.96 -4.55
N ARG A 241 -1.74 -3.84 -4.45
CA ARG A 241 -3.17 -3.79 -4.13
C ARG A 241 -4.01 -4.53 -5.17
N LEU A 242 -3.73 -4.34 -6.46
CA LEU A 242 -4.46 -5.03 -7.52
C LEU A 242 -4.13 -6.52 -7.56
N VAL A 243 -2.84 -6.86 -7.55
CA VAL A 243 -2.37 -8.25 -7.70
C VAL A 243 -2.73 -9.09 -6.47
N TYR A 244 -2.37 -8.65 -5.27
CA TYR A 244 -2.57 -9.46 -4.07
C TYR A 244 -4.03 -9.55 -3.65
N ASN A 245 -4.82 -8.50 -3.84
CA ASN A 245 -6.25 -8.56 -3.55
C ASN A 245 -6.97 -9.48 -4.55
N SER A 246 -6.65 -9.38 -5.85
CA SER A 246 -7.22 -10.28 -6.86
C SER A 246 -6.82 -11.73 -6.65
N LEU A 247 -5.55 -11.99 -6.34
CA LEU A 247 -5.05 -13.32 -6.04
C LEU A 247 -5.70 -13.90 -4.78
N GLY A 248 -5.73 -13.12 -3.70
CA GLY A 248 -6.37 -13.54 -2.44
C GLY A 248 -7.86 -13.83 -2.62
N PHE A 249 -8.56 -12.98 -3.37
CA PHE A 249 -9.97 -13.22 -3.70
C PHE A 249 -10.15 -14.47 -4.55
N ALA A 250 -9.32 -14.69 -5.57
CA ALA A 250 -9.38 -15.86 -6.43
C ALA A 250 -9.13 -17.17 -5.63
N VAL A 251 -8.14 -17.15 -4.73
CA VAL A 251 -7.88 -18.28 -3.83
C VAL A 251 -9.06 -18.53 -2.89
N GLY A 252 -9.66 -17.49 -2.31
CA GLY A 252 -10.86 -17.59 -1.49
C GLY A 252 -12.04 -18.20 -2.27
N CYS A 253 -12.27 -17.74 -3.50
CA CYS A 253 -13.29 -18.31 -4.39
C CYS A 253 -13.00 -19.78 -4.74
N LEU A 254 -11.73 -20.12 -5.03
CA LEU A 254 -11.33 -21.50 -5.32
C LEU A 254 -11.61 -22.43 -4.14
N ILE A 255 -11.26 -22.00 -2.93
CA ILE A 255 -11.57 -22.72 -1.70
C ILE A 255 -13.10 -22.90 -1.56
N ALA A 256 -13.87 -21.83 -1.75
CA ALA A 256 -15.33 -21.89 -1.70
C ALA A 256 -15.92 -22.87 -2.72
N ILE A 257 -15.41 -22.90 -3.97
CA ILE A 257 -15.85 -23.82 -5.01
C ILE A 257 -15.55 -25.29 -4.61
N ILE A 258 -14.33 -25.55 -4.13
CA ILE A 258 -13.92 -26.91 -3.73
C ILE A 258 -14.83 -27.45 -2.62
N PHE A 259 -15.11 -26.63 -1.61
CA PHE A 259 -15.87 -27.05 -0.44
C PHE A 259 -17.37 -27.09 -0.68
N PHE A 260 -17.94 -26.10 -1.35
CA PHE A 260 -19.41 -26.01 -1.50
C PHE A 260 -19.94 -26.70 -2.75
N ARG A 261 -19.13 -26.78 -3.82
CA ARG A 261 -19.52 -27.43 -5.10
C ARG A 261 -20.80 -26.88 -5.75
N ARG A 262 -21.38 -25.81 -5.22
CA ARG A 262 -22.58 -25.13 -5.73
C ARG A 262 -22.30 -23.63 -5.87
N PRO A 263 -22.56 -22.99 -7.03
CA PRO A 263 -22.25 -21.59 -7.27
C PRO A 263 -22.99 -20.64 -6.33
N SER A 264 -24.22 -20.98 -5.90
CA SER A 264 -24.97 -20.15 -4.95
C SER A 264 -24.24 -19.99 -3.63
N PHE A 265 -23.69 -21.08 -3.07
CA PHE A 265 -22.94 -20.99 -1.80
C PHE A 265 -21.60 -20.30 -1.98
N MET A 266 -20.95 -20.40 -3.16
CA MET A 266 -19.75 -19.63 -3.48
C MET A 266 -20.06 -18.13 -3.42
N ILE A 267 -21.15 -17.67 -4.06
CA ILE A 267 -21.53 -16.25 -4.04
C ILE A 267 -21.89 -15.78 -2.62
N ILE A 268 -22.55 -16.60 -1.83
CA ILE A 268 -22.88 -16.30 -0.43
C ILE A 268 -21.61 -16.16 0.41
N ALA A 269 -20.60 -17.01 0.17
CA ALA A 269 -19.35 -16.98 0.92
C ALA A 269 -18.41 -15.84 0.46
N ALA A 270 -18.34 -15.56 -0.85
CA ALA A 270 -17.40 -14.60 -1.44
C ALA A 270 -17.95 -13.16 -1.56
N GLY A 271 -19.29 -13.01 -1.67
CA GLY A 271 -19.91 -11.69 -1.86
C GLY A 271 -19.71 -10.73 -0.68
N PRO A 272 -20.07 -11.13 0.57
CA PRO A 272 -19.96 -10.26 1.73
C PRO A 272 -18.53 -9.74 1.99
N PRO A 273 -17.45 -10.53 1.85
CA PRO A 273 -16.08 -10.02 1.94
C PRO A 273 -15.75 -8.91 0.95
N LEU A 274 -16.21 -8.98 -0.30
CA LEU A 274 -16.01 -7.91 -1.28
C LEU A 274 -16.72 -6.62 -0.86
N VAL A 275 -17.96 -6.76 -0.40
CA VAL A 275 -18.75 -5.61 0.10
C VAL A 275 -18.08 -5.04 1.35
N ALA A 276 -17.57 -5.87 2.25
CA ALA A 276 -16.86 -5.45 3.46
C ALA A 276 -15.63 -4.60 3.11
N ILE A 277 -14.81 -5.03 2.14
CA ILE A 277 -13.65 -4.26 1.66
C ILE A 277 -14.09 -2.91 1.07
N LEU A 278 -15.10 -2.91 0.21
CA LEU A 278 -15.61 -1.69 -0.41
C LEU A 278 -16.13 -0.70 0.64
N LEU A 279 -16.93 -1.18 1.60
CA LEU A 279 -17.48 -0.35 2.67
C LEU A 279 -16.39 0.19 3.59
N ALA A 280 -15.39 -0.65 3.94
CA ALA A 280 -14.28 -0.24 4.80
C ALA A 280 -13.40 0.81 4.12
N LEU A 281 -12.96 0.57 2.88
CA LEU A 281 -12.15 1.54 2.14
C LEU A 281 -12.93 2.81 1.82
N GLY A 282 -14.22 2.69 1.52
CA GLY A 282 -15.10 3.84 1.32
C GLY A 282 -15.24 4.69 2.58
N ALA A 283 -15.41 4.07 3.75
CA ALA A 283 -15.46 4.76 5.03
C ALA A 283 -14.15 5.51 5.31
N LEU A 284 -13.00 4.86 5.09
CA LEU A 284 -11.69 5.50 5.24
C LEU A 284 -11.53 6.69 4.31
N GLY A 285 -11.98 6.58 3.05
CA GLY A 285 -11.95 7.70 2.10
C GLY A 285 -12.82 8.89 2.50
N TRP A 286 -14.02 8.63 3.04
CA TRP A 286 -14.88 9.70 3.57
C TRP A 286 -14.32 10.37 4.82
N LEU A 287 -13.60 9.64 5.66
CA LEU A 287 -12.93 10.14 6.86
C LEU A 287 -11.59 10.82 6.55
N GLY A 288 -11.16 10.86 5.28
CA GLY A 288 -9.96 11.56 4.86
C GLY A 288 -8.65 10.81 5.12
N PHE A 289 -8.72 9.49 5.36
CA PHE A 289 -7.50 8.69 5.48
C PHE A 289 -6.79 8.59 4.13
N SER A 290 -5.47 8.78 4.15
CA SER A 290 -4.61 8.54 2.99
C SER A 290 -4.02 7.13 3.06
N LEU A 291 -3.99 6.43 1.93
CA LEU A 291 -3.33 5.12 1.82
C LEU A 291 -1.82 5.32 1.81
N ASN A 292 -1.17 4.88 2.84
CA ASN A 292 0.28 4.75 2.96
C ASN A 292 0.69 3.27 2.90
N ILE A 293 1.99 2.99 3.00
CA ILE A 293 2.55 1.62 2.97
C ILE A 293 1.87 0.71 4.00
N PHE A 294 1.56 1.21 5.21
CA PHE A 294 0.92 0.41 6.27
C PHE A 294 -0.57 0.18 6.00
N LEU A 295 -1.29 1.21 5.57
CA LEU A 295 -2.71 1.06 5.27
C LEU A 295 -2.96 0.16 4.03
N ASN A 296 -1.98 0.01 3.15
CA ASN A 296 -2.09 -0.91 2.01
C ASN A 296 -2.31 -2.37 2.44
N VAL A 297 -1.72 -2.78 3.56
CA VAL A 297 -1.89 -4.13 4.13
C VAL A 297 -3.31 -4.35 4.70
N MET A 298 -4.06 -3.28 4.95
CA MET A 298 -5.40 -3.36 5.54
C MET A 298 -6.38 -4.14 4.65
N THR A 299 -6.31 -3.95 3.33
CA THR A 299 -7.24 -4.59 2.39
C THR A 299 -7.16 -6.12 2.40
N PRO A 300 -5.98 -6.76 2.23
CA PRO A 300 -5.88 -8.22 2.35
C PRO A 300 -6.22 -8.71 3.76
N LEU A 301 -5.94 -7.94 4.80
CA LEU A 301 -6.28 -8.31 6.18
C LEU A 301 -7.80 -8.42 6.36
N ILE A 302 -8.55 -7.39 5.95
CA ILE A 302 -10.02 -7.38 5.99
C ILE A 302 -10.56 -8.55 5.16
N MET A 303 -9.99 -8.77 3.99
CA MET A 303 -10.43 -9.84 3.08
C MET A 303 -10.31 -11.20 3.75
N VAL A 304 -9.17 -11.53 4.34
CA VAL A 304 -8.92 -12.84 4.98
C VAL A 304 -9.88 -13.06 6.16
N ILE A 305 -10.04 -12.07 7.04
CA ILE A 305 -10.92 -12.19 8.20
C ILE A 305 -12.38 -12.34 7.73
N SER A 306 -12.83 -11.49 6.80
CA SER A 306 -14.20 -11.52 6.28
C SER A 306 -14.52 -12.81 5.52
N PHE A 307 -13.57 -13.34 4.74
CA PHE A 307 -13.73 -14.62 4.07
C PHE A 307 -13.86 -15.77 5.07
N SER A 308 -12.99 -15.81 6.09
CA SER A 308 -13.03 -16.83 7.14
C SER A 308 -14.41 -16.87 7.80
N ASP A 309 -14.90 -15.73 8.24
CA ASP A 309 -16.20 -15.64 8.91
C ASP A 309 -17.37 -15.97 7.97
N SER A 310 -17.33 -15.43 6.75
CA SER A 310 -18.36 -15.70 5.74
C SER A 310 -18.44 -17.19 5.39
N MET A 311 -17.31 -17.86 5.24
CA MET A 311 -17.21 -19.30 5.03
C MET A 311 -17.79 -20.10 6.19
N GLN A 312 -17.43 -19.76 7.43
CA GLN A 312 -17.89 -20.46 8.63
C GLN A 312 -19.42 -20.36 8.78
N ILE A 313 -19.99 -19.13 8.62
CA ILE A 313 -21.43 -18.92 8.68
C ILE A 313 -22.13 -19.69 7.55
N THR A 314 -21.56 -19.68 6.32
CA THR A 314 -22.14 -20.36 5.18
C THR A 314 -22.11 -21.90 5.35
N PHE A 315 -21.01 -22.45 5.94
CA PHE A 315 -20.94 -23.87 6.28
C PHE A 315 -22.00 -24.26 7.31
N ALA A 316 -22.09 -23.51 8.40
CA ALA A 316 -23.08 -23.78 9.44
C ALA A 316 -24.53 -23.70 8.89
N ALA A 317 -24.79 -22.72 8.01
CA ALA A 317 -26.10 -22.59 7.37
C ALA A 317 -26.38 -23.78 6.43
N ARG A 318 -25.40 -24.22 5.63
CA ARG A 318 -25.54 -25.39 4.76
C ARG A 318 -25.86 -26.65 5.56
N ASP A 319 -25.16 -26.89 6.67
CA ASP A 319 -25.38 -28.08 7.50
C ASP A 319 -26.78 -28.07 8.13
N ARG A 320 -27.29 -26.87 8.49
CA ARG A 320 -28.67 -26.72 8.99
C ARG A 320 -29.70 -26.95 7.89
N LEU A 321 -29.45 -26.49 6.67
CA LEU A 321 -30.32 -26.76 5.50
C LEU A 321 -30.38 -28.27 5.20
N LEU A 322 -29.25 -28.97 5.28
CA LEU A 322 -29.19 -30.42 5.11
C LEU A 322 -29.92 -31.19 6.23
N ALA A 323 -29.99 -30.59 7.43
CA ALA A 323 -30.77 -31.14 8.55
C ALA A 323 -32.27 -30.87 8.42
N GLY A 324 -32.75 -30.18 7.38
CA GLY A 324 -34.16 -29.94 7.08
C GLY A 324 -34.68 -28.59 7.57
N ASP A 325 -33.86 -27.69 8.10
CA ASP A 325 -34.30 -26.33 8.46
C ASP A 325 -34.67 -25.54 7.19
N ASP A 326 -35.69 -24.69 7.27
CA ASP A 326 -35.96 -23.70 6.25
C ASP A 326 -34.84 -22.66 6.19
N LYS A 327 -34.67 -21.97 5.05
CA LYS A 327 -33.55 -21.09 4.81
C LYS A 327 -33.39 -19.96 5.85
N VAL A 328 -34.50 -19.40 6.37
CA VAL A 328 -34.45 -18.32 7.38
C VAL A 328 -33.94 -18.88 8.71
N THR A 329 -34.51 -20.02 9.12
CA THR A 329 -34.13 -20.72 10.35
C THR A 329 -32.69 -21.23 10.27
N ALA A 330 -32.24 -21.76 9.11
CA ALA A 330 -30.90 -22.24 8.90
C ALA A 330 -29.86 -21.11 9.09
N PHE A 331 -30.02 -19.95 8.45
CA PHE A 331 -29.11 -18.82 8.61
C PHE A 331 -29.21 -18.18 10.01
N ARG A 332 -30.40 -18.14 10.62
CA ARG A 332 -30.56 -17.70 12.00
C ARG A 332 -29.78 -18.60 12.97
N ASN A 333 -29.91 -19.90 12.83
CA ASN A 333 -29.19 -20.87 13.65
C ASN A 333 -27.67 -20.82 13.42
N ALA A 334 -27.25 -20.67 12.16
CA ALA A 334 -25.84 -20.46 11.82
C ALA A 334 -25.24 -19.25 12.51
N LEU A 335 -25.93 -18.10 12.51
CA LEU A 335 -25.51 -16.90 13.22
C LEU A 335 -25.44 -17.11 14.74
N LEU A 336 -26.35 -17.90 15.33
CA LEU A 336 -26.30 -18.19 16.77
C LEU A 336 -25.11 -19.09 17.14
N ILE A 337 -24.71 -19.99 16.23
CA ILE A 337 -23.61 -20.94 16.46
C ILE A 337 -22.26 -20.28 16.21
N VAL A 338 -22.09 -19.63 15.06
CA VAL A 338 -20.80 -19.09 14.58
C VAL A 338 -20.62 -17.61 14.91
N GLY A 339 -21.72 -16.83 14.94
CA GLY A 339 -21.67 -15.39 15.16
C GLY A 339 -20.89 -14.94 16.40
N PRO A 340 -21.03 -15.61 17.56
CA PRO A 340 -20.23 -15.28 18.74
C PRO A 340 -18.72 -15.41 18.51
N ALA A 341 -18.27 -16.39 17.72
CA ALA A 341 -16.87 -16.55 17.35
C ALA A 341 -16.40 -15.41 16.45
N CYS A 342 -17.20 -15.02 15.44
CA CYS A 342 -16.90 -13.88 14.57
C CYS A 342 -16.78 -12.58 15.36
N VAL A 343 -17.71 -12.33 16.29
CA VAL A 343 -17.64 -11.13 17.16
C VAL A 343 -16.40 -11.14 18.03
N LEU A 344 -16.02 -12.30 18.57
CA LEU A 344 -14.81 -12.40 19.40
C LEU A 344 -13.54 -12.18 18.56
N THR A 345 -13.47 -12.74 17.37
CA THR A 345 -12.32 -12.56 16.44
C THR A 345 -12.16 -11.09 16.08
N HIS A 346 -13.23 -10.42 15.67
CA HIS A 346 -13.20 -8.99 15.37
C HIS A 346 -12.94 -8.13 16.62
N GLY A 347 -13.47 -8.54 17.78
CA GLY A 347 -13.22 -7.89 19.06
C GLY A 347 -11.74 -7.94 19.47
N THR A 348 -11.09 -9.10 19.34
CA THR A 348 -9.65 -9.23 19.63
C THR A 348 -8.79 -8.43 18.66
N ALA A 349 -9.15 -8.42 17.37
CA ALA A 349 -8.50 -7.55 16.39
C ALA A 349 -8.69 -6.06 16.74
N GLY A 350 -9.92 -5.66 17.12
CA GLY A 350 -10.23 -4.30 17.54
C GLY A 350 -9.42 -3.86 18.76
N VAL A 351 -9.29 -4.70 19.78
CA VAL A 351 -8.43 -4.43 20.96
C VAL A 351 -6.97 -4.24 20.54
N SER A 352 -6.48 -5.06 19.60
CA SER A 352 -5.12 -4.91 19.06
C SER A 352 -4.93 -3.57 18.35
N PHE A 353 -5.89 -3.12 17.55
CA PHE A 353 -5.86 -1.81 16.90
C PHE A 353 -5.97 -0.65 17.90
N ILE A 354 -6.74 -0.79 18.97
CA ILE A 354 -6.80 0.20 20.06
C ILE A 354 -5.43 0.32 20.74
N ALA A 355 -4.71 -0.79 20.94
CA ALA A 355 -3.38 -0.75 21.54
C ALA A 355 -2.38 0.08 20.71
N LEU A 356 -2.54 0.14 19.39
CA LEU A 356 -1.69 0.96 18.51
C LEU A 356 -1.88 2.47 18.71
N GLN A 357 -3.00 2.91 19.34
CA GLN A 357 -3.23 4.32 19.64
C GLN A 357 -2.22 4.90 20.64
N PHE A 358 -1.59 4.05 21.43
CA PHE A 358 -0.56 4.45 22.39
C PHE A 358 0.85 4.55 21.78
N SER A 359 0.99 4.32 20.47
CA SER A 359 2.28 4.47 19.78
C SER A 359 2.68 5.95 19.66
N PRO A 360 3.97 6.28 19.82
CA PRO A 360 4.48 7.63 19.54
C PRO A 360 4.48 7.97 18.04
N SER A 361 4.44 6.96 17.16
CA SER A 361 4.42 7.16 15.70
C SER A 361 3.01 7.46 15.20
N ASP A 362 2.83 8.59 14.52
CA ASP A 362 1.57 8.99 13.89
C ASP A 362 1.08 7.96 12.87
N LEU A 363 2.01 7.36 12.15
CA LEU A 363 1.73 6.34 11.14
C LEU A 363 1.10 5.09 11.76
N VAL A 364 1.62 4.64 12.91
CA VAL A 364 1.10 3.48 13.65
C VAL A 364 -0.25 3.80 14.29
N ARG A 365 -0.45 5.00 14.82
CA ARG A 365 -1.75 5.45 15.33
C ARG A 365 -2.81 5.47 14.22
N THR A 366 -2.49 6.10 13.09
CA THR A 366 -3.38 6.16 11.92
C THR A 366 -3.75 4.75 11.41
N PHE A 367 -2.80 3.83 11.38
CA PHE A 367 -3.06 2.42 11.06
C PHE A 367 -4.02 1.77 12.07
N GLY A 368 -3.84 2.04 13.37
CA GLY A 368 -4.74 1.57 14.42
C GLY A 368 -6.17 2.11 14.27
N GLU A 369 -6.33 3.41 14.01
CA GLU A 369 -7.66 4.03 13.79
C GLU A 369 -8.36 3.45 12.56
N ALA A 370 -7.66 3.43 11.44
CA ALA A 370 -8.19 2.85 10.21
C ALA A 370 -8.56 1.38 10.35
N GLY A 371 -7.72 0.61 11.06
CA GLY A 371 -7.94 -0.81 11.33
C GLY A 371 -9.16 -1.06 12.19
N LEU A 372 -9.36 -0.27 13.24
CA LEU A 372 -10.53 -0.38 14.11
C LEU A 372 -11.83 -0.12 13.33
N ILE A 373 -11.86 0.96 12.52
CA ILE A 373 -13.01 1.29 11.67
C ILE A 373 -13.27 0.16 10.67
N ALA A 374 -12.23 -0.30 10.00
CA ALA A 374 -12.33 -1.31 8.97
C ALA A 374 -12.84 -2.65 9.50
N VAL A 375 -12.35 -3.10 10.66
CA VAL A 375 -12.78 -4.34 11.31
C VAL A 375 -14.23 -4.24 11.78
N ALA A 376 -14.66 -3.10 12.34
CA ALA A 376 -16.02 -2.90 12.76
C ALA A 376 -17.00 -2.92 11.56
N VAL A 377 -16.67 -2.24 10.48
CA VAL A 377 -17.43 -2.23 9.22
C VAL A 377 -17.52 -3.63 8.62
N ALA A 378 -16.39 -4.36 8.59
CA ALA A 378 -16.31 -5.71 8.06
C ALA A 378 -17.20 -6.70 8.84
N LEU A 379 -17.19 -6.63 10.17
CA LEU A 379 -18.04 -7.45 11.02
C LEU A 379 -19.53 -7.26 10.67
N VAL A 380 -19.99 -6.01 10.60
CA VAL A 380 -21.38 -5.70 10.26
C VAL A 380 -21.71 -6.17 8.85
N ALA A 381 -20.84 -5.94 7.88
CA ALA A 381 -21.03 -6.35 6.49
C ALA A 381 -21.16 -7.87 6.35
N VAL A 382 -20.35 -8.64 7.06
CA VAL A 382 -20.40 -10.12 7.02
C VAL A 382 -21.64 -10.66 7.77
N LEU A 383 -21.88 -10.21 9.01
CA LEU A 383 -23.02 -10.70 9.81
C LEU A 383 -24.38 -10.40 9.17
N MET A 384 -24.51 -9.31 8.43
CA MET A 384 -25.73 -8.95 7.71
C MET A 384 -25.75 -9.48 6.28
N GLY A 385 -24.62 -9.44 5.58
CA GLY A 385 -24.52 -9.78 4.15
C GLY A 385 -24.67 -11.27 3.88
N VAL A 386 -24.04 -12.13 4.69
CA VAL A 386 -24.14 -13.60 4.50
C VAL A 386 -25.58 -14.10 4.60
N PRO A 387 -26.33 -13.81 5.68
CA PRO A 387 -27.71 -14.28 5.77
C PRO A 387 -28.63 -13.63 4.73
N LEU A 388 -28.40 -12.37 4.37
CA LEU A 388 -29.15 -11.68 3.33
C LEU A 388 -29.01 -12.37 1.98
N LEU A 389 -27.76 -12.58 1.52
CA LEU A 389 -27.49 -13.26 0.25
C LEU A 389 -27.98 -14.72 0.30
N GLY A 390 -27.82 -15.39 1.44
CA GLY A 390 -28.29 -16.76 1.62
C GLY A 390 -29.77 -16.91 1.39
N VAL A 391 -30.58 -16.04 1.98
CA VAL A 391 -32.03 -16.10 1.80
C VAL A 391 -32.49 -15.67 0.40
N LEU A 392 -31.74 -14.74 -0.25
CA LEU A 392 -32.07 -14.28 -1.61
C LEU A 392 -31.68 -15.31 -2.69
N LEU A 393 -30.54 -15.97 -2.57
CA LEU A 393 -29.97 -16.82 -3.63
C LEU A 393 -30.38 -18.30 -3.51
N ILE A 394 -30.65 -18.78 -2.29
CA ILE A 394 -31.11 -20.16 -2.12
C ILE A 394 -32.59 -20.22 -2.48
N ARG A 395 -32.91 -20.89 -3.58
CA ARG A 395 -34.28 -21.24 -3.95
C ARG A 395 -34.83 -22.26 -2.94
N ASN A 396 -36.05 -22.06 -2.48
CA ASN A 396 -36.77 -23.17 -1.85
C ASN A 396 -36.95 -24.23 -2.95
N GLU A 397 -36.21 -25.32 -2.87
CA GLU A 397 -36.63 -26.52 -3.57
C GLU A 397 -37.91 -26.97 -2.83
N ALA A 398 -39.03 -26.50 -3.35
CA ALA A 398 -40.31 -27.06 -2.95
C ALA A 398 -40.38 -28.50 -3.50
N GLY A 399 -40.46 -29.47 -2.57
CA GLY A 399 -40.92 -30.83 -2.80
C GLY A 399 -39.98 -31.71 -3.68
#